data_79d935f4dd12a48638de88e6b2639e21
#
_entry.id   79d935f4dd12a48638de88e6b2639e21
#
_cell.length_a   1.000
_cell.length_b   1.000
_cell.length_c   1.000
_cell.angle_alpha   90.00
_cell.angle_beta   90.00
_cell.angle_gamma   90.00
#
_symmetry.space_group_name_H-M   'P 1'
#
loop_
_entity.id
_entity.type
_entity.pdbx_description
1 polymer ?
#
loop_
_entity_poly.entity_id
_entity_poly.type
_entity_poly.pdbx_seq_one_letter_code
_entity_poly.pdbx_strand_id
1 'polypeptide(L)'
;MAELSDPTKDVFEYYQVKTKDDSSEWTVVDLSQKIKRKNGSYKHSFLGFIFYNFMQFGFECARCSFVSNAPMDIEIRTWQACIEDDLILKLEQPELYQKIKTRISEEYGDAKPDNFDDIFERFIQNTFISTDSLQLQTYEAQTRDNFFTYLKDQKMPINTAHLIFDQIITDVRHKSKQTINPPISKKSLILKKGIRISDISALLKSKALRDDVYYAFRAYLNTVGLLDSKIDKIVAGKITHDLRWNNIEDSNYQTCVVIMREIISDYVSRNNNNLDTILQECAQALLAQDLSLTCLDINLIEVLYYERKYANRNDQ
;
A
#
# COMPACT_ATOMS: atom_id res chain seq x y z
N MET A 1 -23.54 -9.29 -9.01
CA MET A 1 -23.01 -9.18 -7.64
C MET A 1 -22.66 -10.58 -7.18
N ALA A 2 -21.42 -11.01 -7.35
CA ALA A 2 -20.98 -12.25 -6.74
C ALA A 2 -20.92 -12.00 -5.22
N GLU A 3 -21.74 -12.71 -4.47
CA GLU A 3 -21.63 -12.78 -3.02
C GLU A 3 -20.19 -13.16 -2.67
N LEU A 4 -19.50 -12.31 -1.94
CA LEU A 4 -18.30 -12.66 -1.21
C LEU A 4 -18.69 -13.64 -0.10
N SER A 5 -18.89 -14.89 -0.49
CA SER A 5 -19.38 -15.96 0.36
C SER A 5 -18.20 -16.60 1.07
N ASP A 6 -17.81 -16.11 2.12
CA ASP A 6 -17.11 -16.68 3.27
C ASP A 6 -16.11 -15.68 3.86
N PRO A 7 -16.44 -14.97 4.93
CA PRO A 7 -15.55 -14.02 5.58
C PRO A 7 -14.30 -14.68 6.20
N THR A 8 -14.17 -16.01 6.12
CA THR A 8 -13.02 -16.76 6.64
C THR A 8 -11.96 -17.07 5.60
N LYS A 9 -12.21 -16.82 4.30
CA LYS A 9 -11.24 -17.06 3.24
C LYS A 9 -10.61 -15.76 2.76
N ASP A 10 -9.30 -15.69 2.86
CA ASP A 10 -8.53 -14.60 2.25
C ASP A 10 -8.76 -14.59 0.73
N VAL A 11 -9.29 -13.49 0.22
CA VAL A 11 -9.51 -13.25 -1.19
C VAL A 11 -8.57 -12.15 -1.64
N PHE A 12 -7.90 -12.35 -2.77
CA PHE A 12 -6.89 -11.42 -3.29
C PHE A 12 -7.36 -10.78 -4.59
N GLU A 13 -7.13 -9.47 -4.66
CA GLU A 13 -7.16 -8.71 -5.89
C GLU A 13 -5.74 -8.30 -6.27
N TYR A 14 -5.40 -8.43 -7.55
CA TYR A 14 -4.08 -8.08 -8.08
C TYR A 14 -4.18 -6.88 -9.00
N TYR A 15 -3.34 -5.89 -8.77
CA TYR A 15 -3.28 -4.69 -9.59
C TYR A 15 -1.93 -4.58 -10.27
N GLN A 16 -1.95 -4.39 -11.59
CA GLN A 16 -0.78 -4.10 -12.39
C GLN A 16 -0.96 -2.75 -13.07
N VAL A 17 -0.16 -1.77 -12.67
CA VAL A 17 -0.20 -0.41 -13.23
C VAL A 17 0.94 -0.26 -14.21
N LYS A 18 0.64 0.23 -15.41
CA LYS A 18 1.60 0.54 -16.46
C LYS A 18 1.29 1.88 -17.10
N THR A 19 2.34 2.60 -17.46
CA THR A 19 2.23 3.86 -18.18
C THR A 19 2.86 3.73 -19.56
N LYS A 20 2.27 4.39 -20.54
CA LYS A 20 2.90 4.69 -21.83
C LYS A 20 3.19 6.18 -21.91
N ASP A 21 4.34 6.52 -22.45
CA ASP A 21 4.76 7.92 -22.63
C ASP A 21 4.17 8.52 -23.92
N ASP A 22 3.71 7.67 -24.83
CA ASP A 22 3.03 8.04 -26.05
C ASP A 22 1.50 7.83 -25.91
N SER A 23 0.76 8.41 -26.84
CA SER A 23 -0.71 8.27 -26.92
C SER A 23 -1.17 7.00 -27.63
N SER A 24 -0.27 6.03 -27.86
CA SER A 24 -0.65 4.79 -28.54
C SER A 24 -1.56 3.93 -27.65
N GLU A 25 -2.55 3.30 -28.28
CA GLU A 25 -3.45 2.39 -27.58
C GLU A 25 -2.72 1.09 -27.16
N TRP A 26 -3.19 0.49 -26.07
CA TRP A 26 -2.85 -0.89 -25.72
C TRP A 26 -3.66 -1.85 -26.55
N THR A 27 -3.01 -2.83 -27.15
CA THR A 27 -3.66 -3.92 -27.91
C THR A 27 -3.53 -5.24 -27.16
N VAL A 28 -4.38 -6.22 -27.50
CA VAL A 28 -4.22 -7.59 -27.00
C VAL A 28 -2.82 -8.14 -27.30
N VAL A 29 -2.24 -7.75 -28.44
CA VAL A 29 -0.87 -8.14 -28.83
C VAL A 29 0.15 -7.57 -27.85
N ASP A 30 0.09 -6.26 -27.55
CA ASP A 30 1.02 -5.61 -26.61
C ASP A 30 0.94 -6.25 -25.22
N LEU A 31 -0.27 -6.49 -24.74
CA LEU A 31 -0.51 -7.08 -23.42
C LEU A 31 -0.06 -8.54 -23.31
N SER A 32 -0.07 -9.28 -24.43
CA SER A 32 0.31 -10.70 -24.50
C SER A 32 1.71 -10.97 -25.03
N GLN A 33 2.50 -9.92 -25.33
CA GLN A 33 3.86 -10.10 -25.83
C GLN A 33 4.85 -10.33 -24.69
N LYS A 34 5.63 -11.44 -24.77
CA LYS A 34 6.74 -11.71 -23.84
C LYS A 34 7.77 -10.58 -23.87
N ILE A 35 8.22 -10.16 -22.70
CA ILE A 35 9.16 -9.06 -22.56
C ILE A 35 10.59 -9.61 -22.47
N LYS A 36 11.44 -9.28 -23.44
CA LYS A 36 12.85 -9.68 -23.46
C LYS A 36 13.65 -8.90 -22.42
N ARG A 37 14.38 -9.62 -21.57
CA ARG A 37 15.29 -9.02 -20.58
C ARG A 37 16.64 -8.68 -21.22
N LYS A 38 17.41 -7.81 -20.59
CA LYS A 38 18.77 -7.43 -21.04
C LYS A 38 19.72 -8.62 -21.17
N ASN A 39 19.54 -9.66 -20.37
CA ASN A 39 20.32 -10.90 -20.41
C ASN A 39 19.84 -11.92 -21.47
N GLY A 40 18.92 -11.53 -22.34
CA GLY A 40 18.38 -12.40 -23.40
C GLY A 40 17.24 -13.33 -22.98
N SER A 41 16.98 -13.50 -21.69
CA SER A 41 15.83 -14.28 -21.20
C SER A 41 14.52 -13.52 -21.40
N TYR A 42 13.40 -14.24 -21.35
CA TYR A 42 12.07 -13.64 -21.43
C TYR A 42 11.40 -13.69 -20.05
N LYS A 43 10.61 -12.69 -19.74
CA LYS A 43 9.63 -12.70 -18.65
C LYS A 43 8.23 -12.81 -19.25
N HIS A 44 7.28 -13.21 -18.42
CA HIS A 44 5.88 -13.25 -18.80
C HIS A 44 5.43 -11.91 -19.40
N SER A 45 4.53 -12.00 -20.36
CA SER A 45 3.74 -10.88 -20.84
C SER A 45 2.87 -10.31 -19.67
N PHE A 46 2.22 -9.20 -19.89
CA PHE A 46 1.32 -8.67 -18.85
C PHE A 46 0.13 -9.60 -18.62
N LEU A 47 -0.53 -10.09 -19.66
CA LEU A 47 -1.60 -11.07 -19.53
C LEU A 47 -1.10 -12.42 -19.01
N GLY A 48 0.08 -12.87 -19.45
CA GLY A 48 0.70 -14.07 -18.92
C GLY A 48 0.99 -14.00 -17.43
N PHE A 49 1.43 -12.84 -16.91
CA PHE A 49 1.62 -12.65 -15.48
C PHE A 49 0.30 -12.61 -14.71
N ILE A 50 -0.75 -12.02 -15.27
CA ILE A 50 -2.10 -12.06 -14.70
C ILE A 50 -2.60 -13.51 -14.66
N PHE A 51 -2.47 -14.26 -15.76
CA PHE A 51 -2.84 -15.67 -15.80
C PHE A 51 -2.09 -16.51 -14.76
N TYR A 52 -0.79 -16.22 -14.54
CA TYR A 52 0.00 -16.85 -13.48
C TYR A 52 -0.64 -16.70 -12.10
N ASN A 53 -1.22 -15.55 -11.78
CA ASN A 53 -1.89 -15.35 -10.50
C ASN A 53 -3.09 -16.26 -10.34
N PHE A 54 -3.92 -16.41 -11.38
CA PHE A 54 -5.05 -17.36 -11.37
C PHE A 54 -4.59 -18.81 -11.24
N MET A 55 -3.52 -19.18 -11.92
CA MET A 55 -2.93 -20.51 -11.83
C MET A 55 -2.37 -20.80 -10.43
N GLN A 56 -1.65 -19.82 -9.84
CA GLN A 56 -0.97 -19.99 -8.56
C GLN A 56 -1.92 -19.95 -7.36
N PHE A 57 -2.95 -19.11 -7.40
CA PHE A 57 -3.82 -18.84 -6.26
C PHE A 57 -5.23 -19.41 -6.42
N GLY A 58 -5.57 -19.95 -7.57
CA GLY A 58 -6.85 -20.61 -7.81
C GLY A 58 -8.05 -19.72 -7.45
N PHE A 59 -8.98 -20.21 -6.65
CA PHE A 59 -10.19 -19.49 -6.24
C PHE A 59 -9.92 -18.33 -5.27
N GLU A 60 -8.74 -18.25 -4.67
CA GLU A 60 -8.36 -17.12 -3.82
C GLU A 60 -8.03 -15.87 -4.66
N CYS A 61 -7.68 -16.01 -5.94
CA CYS A 61 -7.56 -14.91 -6.88
C CYS A 61 -8.97 -14.51 -7.36
N ALA A 62 -9.56 -13.50 -6.73
CA ALA A 62 -10.90 -13.05 -7.11
C ALA A 62 -10.88 -12.18 -8.35
N ARG A 63 -9.87 -11.33 -8.49
CA ARG A 63 -9.79 -10.34 -9.54
C ARG A 63 -8.35 -9.97 -9.86
N CYS A 64 -8.06 -9.73 -11.13
CA CYS A 64 -6.85 -9.06 -11.57
C CYS A 64 -7.22 -7.81 -12.38
N SER A 65 -6.50 -6.71 -12.13
CA SER A 65 -6.72 -5.45 -12.83
C SER A 65 -5.42 -4.96 -13.48
N PHE A 66 -5.49 -4.65 -14.76
CA PHE A 66 -4.46 -3.91 -15.48
C PHE A 66 -4.95 -2.48 -15.70
N VAL A 67 -4.20 -1.51 -15.18
CA VAL A 67 -4.57 -0.10 -15.25
C VAL A 67 -3.48 0.68 -15.97
N SER A 68 -3.86 1.51 -16.94
CA SER A 68 -2.93 2.35 -17.66
C SER A 68 -3.48 3.77 -17.89
N ASN A 69 -2.56 4.73 -18.10
CA ASN A 69 -2.88 6.08 -18.56
C ASN A 69 -3.16 6.16 -20.07
N ALA A 70 -2.80 5.13 -20.82
CA ALA A 70 -3.01 5.07 -22.27
C ALA A 70 -4.34 4.38 -22.60
N PRO A 71 -5.01 4.76 -23.70
CA PRO A 71 -6.28 4.16 -24.11
C PRO A 71 -6.11 2.69 -24.47
N MET A 72 -7.22 1.97 -24.47
CA MET A 72 -7.34 0.57 -24.89
C MET A 72 -7.95 0.49 -26.29
N ASP A 73 -7.44 -0.42 -27.11
CA ASP A 73 -7.99 -0.68 -28.45
C ASP A 73 -9.42 -1.25 -28.37
N ILE A 74 -10.03 -1.39 -29.55
CA ILE A 74 -11.42 -1.88 -29.65
C ILE A 74 -11.56 -3.33 -29.14
N GLU A 75 -10.56 -4.20 -29.34
CA GLU A 75 -10.62 -5.59 -28.90
C GLU A 75 -10.68 -5.67 -27.36
N ILE A 76 -9.82 -4.90 -26.69
CA ILE A 76 -9.79 -4.85 -25.23
C ILE A 76 -11.09 -4.24 -24.69
N ARG A 77 -11.56 -3.14 -25.28
CA ARG A 77 -12.83 -2.52 -24.88
C ARG A 77 -14.02 -3.47 -25.05
N THR A 78 -14.06 -4.23 -26.13
CA THR A 78 -15.07 -5.26 -26.35
C THR A 78 -15.02 -6.35 -25.29
N TRP A 79 -13.81 -6.82 -24.94
CA TRP A 79 -13.64 -7.78 -23.85
C TRP A 79 -14.16 -7.22 -22.51
N GLN A 80 -13.80 -5.97 -22.18
CA GLN A 80 -14.25 -5.36 -20.92
C GLN A 80 -15.76 -5.13 -20.90
N ALA A 81 -16.38 -4.72 -22.01
CA ALA A 81 -17.82 -4.57 -22.11
C ALA A 81 -18.56 -5.91 -21.85
N CYS A 82 -18.03 -7.04 -22.35
CA CYS A 82 -18.60 -8.35 -22.01
C CYS A 82 -18.57 -8.65 -20.51
N ILE A 83 -17.49 -8.26 -19.81
CA ILE A 83 -17.40 -8.45 -18.36
C ILE A 83 -18.37 -7.52 -17.60
N GLU A 84 -18.47 -6.26 -18.01
CA GLU A 84 -19.35 -5.27 -17.39
C GLU A 84 -20.84 -5.63 -17.56
N ASP A 85 -21.20 -6.19 -18.70
CA ASP A 85 -22.56 -6.64 -19.03
C ASP A 85 -22.88 -8.08 -18.55
N ASP A 86 -21.94 -8.72 -17.81
CA ASP A 86 -22.05 -10.12 -17.35
C ASP A 86 -22.24 -11.12 -18.50
N LEU A 87 -21.62 -10.83 -19.66
CA LEU A 87 -21.68 -11.66 -20.86
C LEU A 87 -20.46 -12.60 -20.93
N ILE A 88 -20.63 -13.71 -21.64
CA ILE A 88 -19.58 -14.70 -21.82
C ILE A 88 -18.79 -14.40 -23.11
N LEU A 89 -17.57 -13.90 -23.00
CA LEU A 89 -16.73 -13.53 -24.16
C LEU A 89 -16.62 -14.63 -25.21
N LYS A 90 -16.55 -15.89 -24.79
CA LYS A 90 -16.49 -17.05 -25.68
C LYS A 90 -17.72 -17.19 -26.60
N LEU A 91 -18.88 -16.75 -26.12
CA LEU A 91 -20.14 -16.81 -26.88
C LEU A 91 -20.31 -15.57 -27.75
N GLU A 92 -20.05 -14.41 -27.19
CA GLU A 92 -20.26 -13.12 -27.86
C GLU A 92 -19.16 -12.78 -28.87
N GLN A 93 -17.90 -13.13 -28.54
CA GLN A 93 -16.73 -12.79 -29.34
C GLN A 93 -15.75 -13.98 -29.44
N PRO A 94 -16.15 -15.08 -30.13
CA PRO A 94 -15.37 -16.32 -30.15
C PRO A 94 -13.99 -16.18 -30.75
N GLU A 95 -13.83 -15.31 -31.76
CA GLU A 95 -12.52 -15.05 -32.38
C GLU A 95 -11.56 -14.35 -31.43
N LEU A 96 -12.03 -13.33 -30.72
CA LEU A 96 -11.23 -12.62 -29.72
C LEU A 96 -10.86 -13.53 -28.54
N TYR A 97 -11.83 -14.31 -28.06
CA TYR A 97 -11.57 -15.31 -27.01
C TYR A 97 -10.49 -16.29 -27.45
N GLN A 98 -10.60 -16.85 -28.68
CA GLN A 98 -9.60 -17.81 -29.20
C GLN A 98 -8.24 -17.15 -29.41
N LYS A 99 -8.20 -15.90 -29.87
CA LYS A 99 -6.97 -15.11 -30.01
C LYS A 99 -6.22 -14.99 -28.68
N ILE A 100 -6.89 -14.59 -27.61
CA ILE A 100 -6.30 -14.45 -26.28
C ILE A 100 -5.85 -15.82 -25.75
N LYS A 101 -6.70 -16.84 -25.88
CA LYS A 101 -6.42 -18.22 -25.45
C LYS A 101 -5.17 -18.79 -26.11
N THR A 102 -5.03 -18.62 -27.40
CA THR A 102 -3.86 -19.09 -28.18
C THR A 102 -2.60 -18.42 -27.66
N ARG A 103 -2.59 -17.10 -27.50
CA ARG A 103 -1.42 -16.36 -27.03
C ARG A 103 -0.96 -16.78 -25.63
N ILE A 104 -1.89 -16.96 -24.70
CA ILE A 104 -1.56 -17.44 -23.33
C ILE A 104 -1.08 -18.89 -23.41
N SER A 105 -1.73 -19.73 -24.21
CA SER A 105 -1.33 -21.13 -24.39
C SER A 105 0.08 -21.26 -24.97
N GLU A 106 0.44 -20.46 -25.98
CA GLU A 106 1.77 -20.42 -26.57
C GLU A 106 2.82 -19.87 -25.58
N GLU A 107 2.45 -18.91 -24.76
CA GLU A 107 3.35 -18.35 -23.75
C GLU A 107 3.78 -19.40 -22.74
N TYR A 108 2.85 -20.25 -22.29
CA TYR A 108 3.12 -21.29 -21.30
C TYR A 108 3.67 -22.58 -21.91
N GLY A 109 3.36 -22.90 -23.18
CA GLY A 109 3.85 -24.09 -23.84
C GLY A 109 3.62 -25.37 -23.02
N ASP A 110 4.72 -26.10 -22.73
CA ASP A 110 4.67 -27.34 -21.93
C ASP A 110 4.42 -27.10 -20.43
N ALA A 111 4.53 -25.85 -19.95
CA ALA A 111 4.24 -25.50 -18.57
C ALA A 111 2.75 -25.20 -18.31
N LYS A 112 1.88 -25.48 -19.26
CA LYS A 112 0.42 -25.36 -19.07
C LYS A 112 -0.05 -26.36 -18.03
N PRO A 113 -0.93 -25.93 -17.10
CA PRO A 113 -1.55 -26.84 -16.16
C PRO A 113 -2.59 -27.75 -16.84
N ASP A 114 -2.83 -28.94 -16.30
CA ASP A 114 -3.81 -29.90 -16.86
C ASP A 114 -5.22 -29.31 -16.97
N ASN A 115 -5.61 -28.43 -16.04
CA ASN A 115 -6.88 -27.72 -16.00
C ASN A 115 -6.79 -26.30 -16.61
N PHE A 116 -5.96 -26.13 -17.65
CA PHE A 116 -5.74 -24.84 -18.31
C PHE A 116 -7.04 -24.16 -18.72
N ASP A 117 -7.99 -24.89 -19.28
CA ASP A 117 -9.24 -24.33 -19.80
C ASP A 117 -10.10 -23.73 -18.68
N ASP A 118 -10.21 -24.39 -17.54
CA ASP A 118 -10.97 -23.91 -16.39
C ASP A 118 -10.30 -22.64 -15.77
N ILE A 119 -8.99 -22.64 -15.68
CA ILE A 119 -8.24 -21.47 -15.20
C ILE A 119 -8.39 -20.32 -16.19
N PHE A 120 -8.35 -20.62 -17.51
CA PHE A 120 -8.47 -19.61 -18.55
C PHE A 120 -9.88 -18.97 -18.59
N GLU A 121 -10.96 -19.74 -18.41
CA GLU A 121 -12.31 -19.18 -18.28
C GLU A 121 -12.40 -18.20 -17.11
N ARG A 122 -11.87 -18.58 -15.95
CA ARG A 122 -11.83 -17.68 -14.78
C ARG A 122 -10.98 -16.44 -15.02
N PHE A 123 -9.81 -16.59 -15.65
CA PHE A 123 -8.95 -15.48 -16.03
C PHE A 123 -9.67 -14.49 -16.95
N ILE A 124 -10.37 -14.97 -17.98
CA ILE A 124 -11.11 -14.11 -18.92
C ILE A 124 -12.22 -13.32 -18.23
N GLN A 125 -12.95 -13.96 -17.32
CA GLN A 125 -14.09 -13.34 -16.62
C GLN A 125 -13.69 -12.38 -15.50
N ASN A 126 -12.50 -12.56 -14.93
CA ASN A 126 -12.06 -11.81 -13.75
C ASN A 126 -10.81 -10.97 -14.00
N THR A 127 -10.48 -10.70 -15.27
CA THR A 127 -9.39 -9.79 -15.65
C THR A 127 -9.97 -8.48 -16.16
N PHE A 128 -9.78 -7.41 -15.40
CA PHE A 128 -10.25 -6.08 -15.73
C PHE A 128 -9.10 -5.25 -16.29
N ILE A 129 -9.34 -4.60 -17.42
CA ILE A 129 -8.37 -3.75 -18.09
C ILE A 129 -9.01 -2.38 -18.27
N SER A 130 -8.44 -1.36 -17.64
CA SER A 130 -9.03 -0.03 -17.63
C SER A 130 -8.00 1.05 -17.97
N THR A 131 -8.50 2.11 -18.59
CA THR A 131 -7.77 3.36 -18.72
C THR A 131 -8.13 4.23 -17.52
N ASP A 132 -7.11 4.67 -16.79
CA ASP A 132 -7.29 5.70 -15.77
C ASP A 132 -6.97 7.06 -16.40
N SER A 133 -7.91 7.98 -16.33
CA SER A 133 -7.75 9.37 -16.78
C SER A 133 -6.77 10.17 -15.93
N LEU A 134 -6.20 9.57 -14.88
CA LEU A 134 -5.23 10.20 -14.02
C LEU A 134 -3.96 10.57 -14.81
N GLN A 135 -3.81 11.85 -15.08
CA GLN A 135 -2.58 12.37 -15.67
C GLN A 135 -1.43 12.17 -14.68
N LEU A 136 -0.27 11.71 -15.17
CA LEU A 136 0.93 11.47 -14.34
C LEU A 136 1.34 12.69 -13.50
N GLN A 137 0.98 13.90 -13.93
CA GLN A 137 1.28 15.15 -13.22
C GLN A 137 0.29 15.50 -12.11
N THR A 138 -0.92 14.99 -12.15
CA THR A 138 -2.01 15.34 -11.22
C THR A 138 -2.56 14.16 -10.42
N TYR A 139 -2.08 12.91 -10.69
CA TYR A 139 -2.63 11.71 -10.09
C TYR A 139 -2.64 11.74 -8.55
N GLU A 140 -1.60 12.31 -7.96
CA GLU A 140 -1.47 12.35 -6.49
C GLU A 140 -2.53 13.28 -5.88
N ALA A 141 -2.79 14.44 -6.48
CA ALA A 141 -3.83 15.37 -6.05
C ALA A 141 -5.22 14.72 -6.20
N GLN A 142 -5.51 14.14 -7.36
CA GLN A 142 -6.80 13.50 -7.63
C GLN A 142 -7.03 12.29 -6.71
N THR A 143 -6.00 11.46 -6.48
CA THR A 143 -6.11 10.31 -5.57
C THR A 143 -6.36 10.78 -4.13
N ARG A 144 -5.73 11.88 -3.72
CA ARG A 144 -5.93 12.52 -2.42
C ARG A 144 -7.36 13.04 -2.28
N ASP A 145 -7.88 13.73 -3.28
CA ASP A 145 -9.25 14.25 -3.30
C ASP A 145 -10.29 13.12 -3.25
N ASN A 146 -10.08 12.04 -4.01
CA ASN A 146 -10.92 10.84 -3.97
C ASN A 146 -10.90 10.18 -2.59
N PHE A 147 -9.73 10.09 -1.95
CA PHE A 147 -9.60 9.55 -0.61
C PHE A 147 -10.33 10.42 0.43
N PHE A 148 -10.24 11.73 0.34
CA PHE A 148 -10.95 12.64 1.23
C PHE A 148 -12.48 12.57 1.02
N THR A 149 -12.92 12.47 -0.23
CA THR A 149 -14.33 12.25 -0.56
C THR A 149 -14.83 10.94 0.07
N TYR A 150 -14.09 9.84 -0.10
CA TYR A 150 -14.40 8.57 0.54
C TYR A 150 -14.51 8.68 2.06
N LEU A 151 -13.57 9.34 2.75
CA LEU A 151 -13.63 9.53 4.20
C LEU A 151 -14.85 10.34 4.62
N LYS A 152 -15.19 11.38 3.87
CA LYS A 152 -16.39 12.21 4.09
C LYS A 152 -17.67 11.39 3.97
N ASP A 153 -17.78 10.56 2.94
CA ASP A 153 -18.93 9.67 2.72
C ASP A 153 -19.07 8.63 3.84
N GLN A 154 -17.93 8.16 4.38
CA GLN A 154 -17.90 7.27 5.56
C GLN A 154 -18.08 8.01 6.88
N LYS A 155 -18.33 9.33 6.89
CA LYS A 155 -18.44 10.18 8.07
C LYS A 155 -17.24 10.08 9.02
N MET A 156 -16.04 9.90 8.46
CA MET A 156 -14.80 9.80 9.21
C MET A 156 -14.16 11.18 9.42
N PRO A 157 -13.43 11.40 10.54
CA PRO A 157 -12.72 12.66 10.78
C PRO A 157 -11.70 12.95 9.67
N ILE A 158 -11.71 14.18 9.14
CA ILE A 158 -10.83 14.59 8.03
C ILE A 158 -9.50 15.18 8.54
N ASN A 159 -9.42 15.59 9.79
CA ASN A 159 -8.29 16.37 10.32
C ASN A 159 -6.92 15.68 10.20
N THR A 160 -6.89 14.33 10.20
CA THR A 160 -5.66 13.54 10.04
C THR A 160 -5.61 12.78 8.71
N ALA A 161 -6.57 13.00 7.83
CA ALA A 161 -6.73 12.25 6.58
C ALA A 161 -5.51 12.34 5.68
N HIS A 162 -4.85 13.51 5.59
CA HIS A 162 -3.65 13.70 4.79
C HIS A 162 -2.48 12.81 5.26
N LEU A 163 -2.33 12.63 6.58
CA LEU A 163 -1.25 11.79 7.13
C LEU A 163 -1.52 10.29 6.89
N ILE A 164 -2.78 9.88 6.98
CA ILE A 164 -3.18 8.51 6.66
C ILE A 164 -2.95 8.24 5.18
N PHE A 165 -3.34 9.18 4.31
CA PHE A 165 -3.10 9.10 2.89
C PHE A 165 -1.60 8.97 2.58
N ASP A 166 -0.76 9.84 3.13
CA ASP A 166 0.68 9.84 2.91
C ASP A 166 1.33 8.52 3.39
N GLN A 167 0.84 7.95 4.49
CA GLN A 167 1.29 6.63 4.96
C GLN A 167 0.90 5.53 3.96
N ILE A 168 -0.37 5.49 3.52
CA ILE A 168 -0.83 4.50 2.53
C ILE A 168 -0.01 4.61 1.24
N ILE A 169 0.20 5.81 0.72
CA ILE A 169 0.99 6.04 -0.49
C ILE A 169 2.44 5.59 -0.30
N THR A 170 3.02 5.84 0.87
CA THR A 170 4.38 5.41 1.20
C THR A 170 4.49 3.88 1.20
N ASP A 171 3.55 3.19 1.83
CA ASP A 171 3.50 1.73 1.86
C ASP A 171 3.30 1.13 0.46
N VAL A 172 2.39 1.70 -0.33
CA VAL A 172 2.19 1.31 -1.74
C VAL A 172 3.48 1.48 -2.54
N ARG A 173 4.15 2.64 -2.44
CA ARG A 173 5.42 2.91 -3.14
C ARG A 173 6.53 1.97 -2.70
N HIS A 174 6.64 1.70 -1.40
CA HIS A 174 7.64 0.75 -0.88
C HIS A 174 7.38 -0.65 -1.42
N LYS A 175 6.17 -1.17 -1.29
CA LYS A 175 5.80 -2.51 -1.74
C LYS A 175 5.85 -2.65 -3.26
N SER A 176 5.53 -1.60 -4.02
CA SER A 176 5.62 -1.62 -5.49
C SER A 176 7.06 -1.83 -5.99
N LYS A 177 8.06 -1.30 -5.28
CA LYS A 177 9.49 -1.42 -5.64
C LYS A 177 10.10 -2.78 -5.30
N GLN A 178 9.44 -3.59 -4.44
CA GLN A 178 9.95 -4.92 -4.09
C GLN A 178 10.02 -5.82 -5.32
N THR A 179 11.16 -6.45 -5.54
CA THR A 179 11.32 -7.43 -6.64
C THR A 179 10.83 -8.80 -6.20
N ILE A 180 10.02 -9.42 -7.04
CA ILE A 180 9.57 -10.79 -6.87
C ILE A 180 10.34 -11.68 -7.84
N ASN A 181 11.02 -12.68 -7.31
CA ASN A 181 11.66 -13.72 -8.10
C ASN A 181 10.88 -15.03 -7.90
N PRO A 182 10.11 -15.49 -8.89
CA PRO A 182 9.44 -16.79 -8.84
C PRO A 182 10.47 -17.96 -8.79
N PRO A 183 10.12 -19.09 -8.16
CA PRO A 183 8.90 -19.34 -7.40
C PRO A 183 8.91 -18.64 -6.02
N ILE A 184 7.76 -18.09 -5.63
CA ILE A 184 7.59 -17.44 -4.33
C ILE A 184 6.36 -18.00 -3.64
N SER A 185 6.45 -18.25 -2.33
CA SER A 185 5.30 -18.69 -1.56
C SER A 185 4.25 -17.59 -1.44
N LYS A 186 2.97 -17.97 -1.32
CA LYS A 186 1.85 -17.06 -1.08
C LYS A 186 2.14 -16.11 0.09
N LYS A 187 2.58 -16.64 1.24
CA LYS A 187 2.92 -15.85 2.42
C LYS A 187 3.98 -14.78 2.11
N SER A 188 5.02 -15.15 1.41
CA SER A 188 6.10 -14.21 1.03
C SER A 188 5.62 -13.17 0.01
N LEU A 189 4.72 -13.54 -0.91
CA LEU A 189 4.14 -12.60 -1.87
C LEU A 189 3.27 -11.55 -1.16
N ILE A 190 2.40 -11.99 -0.24
CA ILE A 190 1.55 -11.10 0.55
C ILE A 190 2.40 -10.14 1.39
N LEU A 191 3.44 -10.63 2.07
CA LEU A 191 4.34 -9.78 2.86
C LEU A 191 5.04 -8.72 2.00
N LYS A 192 5.51 -9.09 0.81
CA LYS A 192 6.27 -8.18 -0.07
C LYS A 192 5.39 -7.21 -0.85
N LYS A 193 4.20 -7.62 -1.25
CA LYS A 193 3.35 -6.87 -2.20
C LYS A 193 1.95 -6.56 -1.68
N GLY A 194 1.45 -7.35 -0.73
CA GLY A 194 0.08 -7.23 -0.24
C GLY A 194 -0.14 -5.99 0.60
N ILE A 195 -1.26 -5.32 0.38
CA ILE A 195 -1.82 -4.31 1.26
C ILE A 195 -3.16 -4.86 1.72
N ARG A 196 -3.34 -5.00 3.02
CA ARG A 196 -4.58 -5.54 3.57
C ARG A 196 -5.58 -4.41 3.82
N ILE A 197 -6.81 -4.59 3.37
CA ILE A 197 -7.89 -3.65 3.66
C ILE A 197 -8.10 -3.54 5.19
N SER A 198 -7.91 -4.65 5.92
CA SER A 198 -7.95 -4.66 7.37
C SER A 198 -6.94 -3.71 8.01
N ASP A 199 -5.72 -3.63 7.46
CA ASP A 199 -4.66 -2.77 7.99
C ASP A 199 -5.02 -1.29 7.76
N ILE A 200 -5.55 -0.95 6.57
CA ILE A 200 -6.08 0.38 6.28
C ILE A 200 -7.25 0.71 7.19
N SER A 201 -8.20 -0.21 7.36
CA SER A 201 -9.37 -0.03 8.21
C SER A 201 -8.98 0.13 9.68
N ALA A 202 -8.00 -0.64 10.16
CA ALA A 202 -7.48 -0.50 11.52
C ALA A 202 -6.78 0.86 11.71
N LEU A 203 -6.02 1.31 10.71
CA LEU A 203 -5.39 2.62 10.70
C LEU A 203 -6.42 3.75 10.79
N LEU A 204 -7.46 3.69 9.95
CA LEU A 204 -8.56 4.66 9.96
C LEU A 204 -9.30 4.66 11.31
N LYS A 205 -9.67 3.49 11.83
CA LYS A 205 -10.36 3.36 13.12
C LYS A 205 -9.50 3.82 14.29
N SER A 206 -8.22 3.48 14.32
CA SER A 206 -7.30 3.88 15.39
C SER A 206 -7.16 5.40 15.47
N LYS A 207 -7.21 6.08 14.33
CA LYS A 207 -7.14 7.54 14.24
C LYS A 207 -8.43 8.21 14.66
N ALA A 208 -9.58 7.69 14.23
CA ALA A 208 -10.90 8.23 14.64
C ALA A 208 -11.11 8.18 16.18
N LEU A 209 -10.54 7.16 16.85
CA LEU A 209 -10.60 7.01 18.29
C LEU A 209 -9.57 7.86 19.05
N ARG A 210 -8.55 8.42 18.36
CA ARG A 210 -7.43 9.14 18.99
C ARG A 210 -7.46 10.65 18.80
N ASP A 211 -8.43 11.19 18.09
CA ASP A 211 -8.54 12.65 17.94
C ASP A 211 -8.60 13.32 19.33
N ASP A 212 -9.31 12.74 20.28
CA ASP A 212 -9.38 13.24 21.65
C ASP A 212 -8.00 13.30 22.33
N VAL A 213 -7.15 12.32 22.09
CA VAL A 213 -5.80 12.24 22.66
C VAL A 213 -4.90 13.35 22.08
N TYR A 214 -5.00 13.60 20.77
CA TYR A 214 -4.21 14.68 20.15
C TYR A 214 -4.70 16.05 20.55
N TYR A 215 -6.01 16.26 20.70
CA TYR A 215 -6.56 17.49 21.25
C TYR A 215 -6.11 17.71 22.69
N ALA A 216 -6.17 16.70 23.55
CA ALA A 216 -5.71 16.77 24.92
C ALA A 216 -4.20 17.02 25.01
N PHE A 217 -3.41 16.36 24.16
CA PHE A 217 -1.98 16.58 24.07
C PHE A 217 -1.65 17.99 23.56
N ARG A 218 -2.33 18.50 22.54
CA ARG A 218 -2.23 19.87 22.06
C ARG A 218 -2.56 20.89 23.16
N ALA A 219 -3.66 20.67 23.87
CA ALA A 219 -4.06 21.53 24.99
C ALA A 219 -2.98 21.56 26.09
N TYR A 220 -2.39 20.40 26.40
CA TYR A 220 -1.23 20.33 27.31
C TYR A 220 -0.04 21.17 26.80
N LEU A 221 0.37 21.01 25.52
CA LEU A 221 1.48 21.78 24.95
C LEU A 221 1.25 23.29 25.01
N ASN A 222 0.01 23.75 24.85
CA ASN A 222 -0.35 25.15 25.06
C ASN A 222 -0.07 25.61 26.51
N THR A 223 -0.32 24.73 27.51
CA THR A 223 -0.01 25.08 28.92
C THR A 223 1.47 25.14 29.24
N VAL A 224 2.32 24.53 28.40
CA VAL A 224 3.79 24.56 28.51
C VAL A 224 4.36 25.89 27.98
N GLY A 225 3.57 26.68 27.26
CA GLY A 225 3.98 27.98 26.73
C GLY A 225 4.80 27.91 25.45
N LEU A 226 4.62 26.86 24.66
CA LEU A 226 5.24 26.73 23.34
C LEU A 226 4.52 27.61 22.31
N LEU A 227 5.26 28.04 21.28
CA LEU A 227 4.68 28.74 20.13
C LEU A 227 3.79 27.80 19.32
N ASP A 228 2.68 28.30 18.77
CA ASP A 228 1.72 27.51 17.98
C ASP A 228 2.37 26.71 16.85
N SER A 229 3.29 27.34 16.11
CA SER A 229 4.03 26.65 15.03
C SER A 229 4.88 25.47 15.51
N LYS A 230 5.37 25.53 16.75
CA LYS A 230 6.11 24.45 17.39
C LYS A 230 5.17 23.37 17.88
N ILE A 231 4.04 23.74 18.43
CA ILE A 231 2.98 22.82 18.85
C ILE A 231 2.50 22.01 17.64
N ASP A 232 2.25 22.67 16.52
CA ASP A 232 1.82 22.00 15.27
C ASP A 232 2.83 20.94 14.82
N LYS A 233 4.13 21.27 14.87
CA LYS A 233 5.19 20.29 14.53
C LYS A 233 5.22 19.09 15.48
N ILE A 234 5.12 19.33 16.79
CA ILE A 234 5.15 18.26 17.78
C ILE A 234 3.93 17.36 17.65
N VAL A 235 2.72 17.92 17.46
CA VAL A 235 1.49 17.14 17.25
C VAL A 235 1.58 16.33 15.95
N ALA A 236 2.03 16.93 14.85
CA ALA A 236 2.25 16.21 13.59
C ALA A 236 3.28 15.08 13.75
N GLY A 237 4.39 15.35 14.44
CA GLY A 237 5.41 14.36 14.78
C GLY A 237 4.86 13.21 15.61
N LYS A 238 4.01 13.51 16.62
CA LYS A 238 3.36 12.48 17.44
C LYS A 238 2.43 11.58 16.60
N ILE A 239 1.65 12.16 15.72
CA ILE A 239 0.79 11.40 14.82
C ILE A 239 1.64 10.46 13.94
N THR A 240 2.74 10.96 13.38
CA THR A 240 3.68 10.16 12.57
C THR A 240 4.32 9.04 13.39
N HIS A 241 4.75 9.36 14.63
CA HIS A 241 5.29 8.37 15.57
C HIS A 241 4.27 7.27 15.86
N ASP A 242 3.03 7.62 16.23
CA ASP A 242 1.99 6.66 16.56
C ASP A 242 1.63 5.74 15.38
N LEU A 243 1.70 6.25 14.16
CA LEU A 243 1.53 5.47 12.94
C LEU A 243 2.62 4.41 12.79
N ARG A 244 3.88 4.81 12.93
CA ARG A 244 5.02 3.89 12.82
C ARG A 244 5.08 2.92 13.98
N TRP A 245 4.78 3.37 15.20
CA TRP A 245 4.75 2.54 16.40
C TRP A 245 3.74 1.38 16.30
N ASN A 246 2.59 1.63 15.67
CA ASN A 246 1.56 0.64 15.47
C ASN A 246 1.78 -0.23 14.22
N ASN A 247 2.83 0.02 13.43
CA ASN A 247 3.19 -0.82 12.29
C ASN A 247 4.04 -2.01 12.76
N ILE A 248 3.43 -3.19 12.81
CA ILE A 248 4.07 -4.44 13.26
C ILE A 248 5.29 -4.82 12.40
N GLU A 249 5.36 -4.35 11.16
CA GLU A 249 6.47 -4.62 10.25
C GLU A 249 7.72 -3.74 10.53
N ASP A 250 7.58 -2.68 11.32
CA ASP A 250 8.68 -1.76 11.66
C ASP A 250 9.30 -2.08 13.05
N SER A 251 9.63 -3.35 13.26
CA SER A 251 10.19 -3.84 14.54
C SER A 251 11.49 -3.11 14.94
N ASN A 252 12.31 -2.73 13.95
CA ASN A 252 13.53 -1.95 14.21
C ASN A 252 13.19 -0.57 14.79
N TYR A 253 12.18 0.10 14.25
CA TYR A 253 11.69 1.37 14.78
C TYR A 253 11.18 1.22 16.21
N GLN A 254 10.39 0.19 16.47
CA GLN A 254 9.86 -0.08 17.81
C GLN A 254 10.99 -0.31 18.82
N THR A 255 11.99 -1.10 18.45
CA THR A 255 13.17 -1.34 19.31
C THR A 255 13.93 -0.03 19.59
N CYS A 256 14.20 0.78 18.56
CA CYS A 256 14.85 2.07 18.72
C CYS A 256 14.06 2.99 19.66
N VAL A 257 12.73 3.06 19.50
CA VAL A 257 11.86 3.91 20.33
C VAL A 257 11.84 3.45 21.78
N VAL A 258 11.87 2.16 22.06
CA VAL A 258 11.96 1.65 23.45
C VAL A 258 13.22 2.20 24.14
N ILE A 259 14.37 2.07 23.49
CA ILE A 259 15.66 2.58 24.03
C ILE A 259 15.60 4.09 24.23
N MET A 260 15.09 4.84 23.24
CA MET A 260 14.96 6.29 23.35
C MET A 260 14.03 6.71 24.51
N ARG A 261 12.93 6.00 24.72
CA ARG A 261 11.98 6.27 25.81
C ARG A 261 12.60 6.08 27.19
N GLU A 262 13.45 5.08 27.38
CA GLU A 262 14.17 4.88 28.65
C GLU A 262 15.08 6.07 28.97
N ILE A 263 15.91 6.49 28.01
CA ILE A 263 16.80 7.64 28.16
C ILE A 263 15.99 8.92 28.42
N ILE A 264 14.97 9.20 27.60
CA ILE A 264 14.13 10.38 27.74
C ILE A 264 13.42 10.41 29.09
N SER A 265 12.98 9.26 29.60
CA SER A 265 12.33 9.17 30.91
C SER A 265 13.21 9.68 32.05
N ASP A 266 14.52 9.39 32.01
CA ASP A 266 15.49 9.88 32.98
C ASP A 266 15.67 11.41 32.88
N TYR A 267 15.78 11.95 31.65
CA TYR A 267 15.85 13.41 31.45
C TYR A 267 14.58 14.13 31.91
N VAL A 268 13.41 13.58 31.63
CA VAL A 268 12.13 14.15 32.09
C VAL A 268 12.05 14.13 33.64
N SER A 269 12.52 13.07 34.29
CA SER A 269 12.53 12.96 35.76
C SER A 269 13.37 14.02 36.42
N ARG A 270 14.48 14.39 35.76
CA ARG A 270 15.42 15.46 36.22
C ARG A 270 14.99 16.84 35.75
N ASN A 271 13.87 16.98 35.09
CA ASN A 271 13.37 18.20 34.47
C ASN A 271 14.40 18.88 33.52
N ASN A 272 15.24 18.07 32.87
CA ASN A 272 16.25 18.52 31.93
C ASN A 272 15.67 18.47 30.49
N ASN A 273 15.69 19.62 29.79
CA ASN A 273 15.12 19.79 28.46
C ASN A 273 16.16 20.01 27.35
N ASN A 274 17.43 19.65 27.60
CA ASN A 274 18.46 19.74 26.58
C ASN A 274 18.31 18.64 25.53
N LEU A 275 17.51 18.92 24.51
CA LEU A 275 17.18 17.95 23.45
C LEU A 275 18.39 17.49 22.64
N ASP A 276 19.41 18.35 22.47
CA ASP A 276 20.64 17.99 21.74
C ASP A 276 21.44 16.94 22.51
N THR A 277 21.51 17.08 23.83
CA THR A 277 22.18 16.08 24.68
C THR A 277 21.44 14.77 24.68
N ILE A 278 20.09 14.80 24.76
CA ILE A 278 19.24 13.60 24.66
C ILE A 278 19.46 12.91 23.32
N LEU A 279 19.50 13.67 22.22
CA LEU A 279 19.74 13.13 20.87
C LEU A 279 21.09 12.41 20.78
N GLN A 280 22.15 13.01 21.34
CA GLN A 280 23.48 12.41 21.36
C GLN A 280 23.54 11.11 22.18
N GLU A 281 22.93 11.08 23.38
CA GLU A 281 22.86 9.85 24.18
C GLU A 281 22.04 8.77 23.52
N CYS A 282 20.91 9.11 22.92
CA CYS A 282 20.12 8.16 22.13
C CYS A 282 20.93 7.59 20.96
N ALA A 283 21.69 8.44 20.24
CA ALA A 283 22.55 7.97 19.15
C ALA A 283 23.61 6.97 19.64
N GLN A 284 24.28 7.27 20.76
CA GLN A 284 25.29 6.38 21.34
C GLN A 284 24.68 5.04 21.79
N ALA A 285 23.51 5.06 22.42
CA ALA A 285 22.84 3.86 22.88
C ALA A 285 22.37 2.96 21.73
N LEU A 286 21.87 3.54 20.64
CA LEU A 286 21.47 2.80 19.45
C LEU A 286 22.68 2.18 18.76
N LEU A 287 23.77 2.90 18.58
CA LEU A 287 25.00 2.39 18.00
C LEU A 287 25.63 1.27 18.84
N ALA A 288 25.55 1.36 20.17
CA ALA A 288 26.05 0.31 21.08
C ALA A 288 25.30 -1.03 20.93
N GLN A 289 24.11 -1.00 20.31
CA GLN A 289 23.29 -2.20 20.03
C GLN A 289 23.21 -2.54 18.53
N ASP A 290 24.13 -2.03 17.73
CA ASP A 290 24.17 -2.20 16.27
C ASP A 290 22.86 -1.81 15.54
N LEU A 291 22.11 -0.87 16.12
CA LEU A 291 20.85 -0.40 15.53
C LEU A 291 21.07 0.79 14.60
N SER A 292 20.21 0.86 13.57
CA SER A 292 20.27 1.95 12.58
C SER A 292 19.83 3.28 13.18
N LEU A 293 20.58 4.37 12.85
CA LEU A 293 20.20 5.74 13.22
C LEU A 293 19.14 6.35 12.29
N THR A 294 18.61 5.62 11.33
CA THR A 294 17.66 6.16 10.33
C THR A 294 16.33 6.66 10.92
N CYS A 295 15.98 6.20 12.12
CA CYS A 295 14.78 6.65 12.82
C CYS A 295 15.05 7.79 13.80
N LEU A 296 16.32 8.12 14.06
CA LEU A 296 16.70 9.11 15.05
C LEU A 296 16.73 10.51 14.43
N ASP A 297 15.83 11.38 14.89
CA ASP A 297 15.84 12.80 14.57
C ASP A 297 15.37 13.63 15.78
N ILE A 298 15.70 14.92 15.76
CA ILE A 298 15.38 15.85 16.86
C ILE A 298 13.87 16.02 17.05
N ASN A 299 13.08 15.90 15.99
CA ASN A 299 11.62 16.05 16.08
C ASN A 299 11.03 14.85 16.83
N LEU A 300 11.53 13.63 16.56
CA LEU A 300 11.08 12.44 17.29
C LEU A 300 11.47 12.51 18.77
N ILE A 301 12.69 12.92 19.08
CA ILE A 301 13.13 13.13 20.47
C ILE A 301 12.21 14.14 21.18
N GLU A 302 11.89 15.25 20.53
CA GLU A 302 11.01 16.28 21.07
C GLU A 302 9.59 15.74 21.31
N VAL A 303 9.05 14.97 20.39
CA VAL A 303 7.74 14.30 20.53
C VAL A 303 7.74 13.38 21.75
N LEU A 304 8.70 12.46 21.84
CA LEU A 304 8.79 11.50 22.94
C LEU A 304 9.00 12.18 24.30
N TYR A 305 9.77 13.27 24.34
CA TYR A 305 10.00 14.07 25.53
C TYR A 305 8.70 14.70 26.06
N TYR A 306 7.95 15.38 25.20
CA TYR A 306 6.68 16.00 25.62
C TYR A 306 5.59 14.96 25.87
N GLU A 307 5.57 13.83 25.16
CA GLU A 307 4.69 12.71 25.43
C GLU A 307 4.92 12.16 26.85
N ARG A 308 6.17 11.97 27.26
CA ARG A 308 6.53 11.51 28.59
C ARG A 308 6.15 12.51 29.68
N LYS A 309 6.37 13.79 29.44
CA LYS A 309 5.93 14.86 30.37
C LYS A 309 4.41 14.90 30.54
N TYR A 310 3.69 14.71 29.44
CA TYR A 310 2.22 14.65 29.45
C TYR A 310 1.71 13.46 30.27
N ALA A 311 2.31 12.28 30.07
CA ALA A 311 1.96 11.08 30.83
C ALA A 311 2.19 11.28 32.34
N ASN A 312 3.34 11.77 32.74
CA ASN A 312 3.67 12.00 34.15
C ASN A 312 2.73 13.00 34.86
N ARG A 313 2.09 13.92 34.11
CA ARG A 313 1.10 14.85 34.67
C ARG A 313 -0.24 14.17 34.96
N ASN A 314 -0.61 13.17 34.16
CA ASN A 314 -1.88 12.47 34.31
C ASN A 314 -1.82 11.36 35.38
N ASP A 315 -0.61 10.97 35.79
CA ASP A 315 -0.36 10.00 36.88
C ASP A 315 -0.29 10.66 38.26
N GLN A 316 -0.34 12.01 38.35
CA GLN A 316 -0.40 12.82 39.57
C GLN A 316 -1.83 13.30 39.84
#